data_63c9eedc282e1b48773ad966218fce04
#
_entry.id   63c9eedc282e1b48773ad966218fce04
#
_cell.length_a   1.000
_cell.length_b   1.000
_cell.length_c   1.000
_cell.angle_alpha   90.00
_cell.angle_beta   90.00
_cell.angle_gamma   90.00
#
_symmetry.space_group_name_H-M   'P 1'
#
loop_
_entity.id
_entity.type
_entity.pdbx_description
1 polymer ?
#
loop_
_entity_poly.entity_id
_entity_poly.type
_entity_poly.pdbx_seq_one_letter_code
_entity_poly.pdbx_strand_id
1 'polypeptide(L)'
;MRMVSIASGSSGNCIYIGSDDTHILVDAGISNKRIQQGLNEIGLTGNDMSGILITHEHSDHIKGLGVLSRKYHIPVYGTRETLAEIACSSSLGEFDKELLTPICPDVDFMLGDLHVKPFSIDHDAANPVAYRVRCGGKSVAVATDMGHFDQYIIDNLQGLDALLLESNHDVNMLQAGPYPYYLKRRILGDHGHLSNE
;
A
#
# COMPACT_ATOMS: atom_id res chain seq x y z
N MET A 1 -9.70 5.92 15.61
CA MET A 1 -8.90 5.49 14.44
C MET A 1 -7.52 6.12 14.51
N ARG A 2 -6.46 5.38 14.20
CA ARG A 2 -5.05 5.81 14.19
C ARG A 2 -4.42 5.42 12.85
N MET A 3 -3.59 6.29 12.27
CA MET A 3 -2.80 6.05 11.06
C MET A 3 -1.35 6.42 11.34
N VAL A 4 -0.39 5.55 10.98
CA VAL A 4 1.04 5.76 11.21
C VAL A 4 1.84 5.29 10.01
N SER A 5 2.66 6.14 9.43
CA SER A 5 3.64 5.75 8.43
C SER A 5 4.85 5.11 9.14
N ILE A 6 4.99 3.79 9.05
CA ILE A 6 6.17 3.06 9.53
C ILE A 6 7.34 3.26 8.57
N ALA A 7 7.04 3.28 7.27
CA ALA A 7 7.96 3.64 6.21
C ALA A 7 7.18 4.14 4.99
N SER A 8 7.75 5.10 4.26
CA SER A 8 7.23 5.57 2.98
C SER A 8 8.38 6.03 2.09
N GLY A 9 8.38 5.61 0.83
CA GLY A 9 9.37 5.97 -0.20
C GLY A 9 9.93 4.76 -0.93
N SER A 10 10.77 5.00 -1.93
CA SER A 10 11.36 4.01 -2.85
C SER A 10 12.19 2.90 -2.18
N SER A 11 12.50 3.00 -0.91
CA SER A 11 13.18 1.94 -0.14
C SER A 11 12.22 0.99 0.59
N GLY A 12 10.93 1.27 0.53
CA GLY A 12 9.84 0.42 1.00
C GLY A 12 8.76 1.17 1.75
N ASN A 13 7.52 0.74 1.52
CA ASN A 13 6.30 1.30 2.05
C ASN A 13 5.67 0.35 3.07
N CYS A 14 5.18 0.88 4.18
CA CYS A 14 4.45 0.15 5.20
C CYS A 14 3.69 1.14 6.08
N ILE A 15 2.37 1.16 5.96
CA ILE A 15 1.51 2.10 6.66
C ILE A 15 0.58 1.31 7.59
N TYR A 16 0.56 1.67 8.86
CA TYR A 16 -0.39 1.11 9.81
C TYR A 16 -1.67 1.96 9.84
N ILE A 17 -2.82 1.28 9.84
CA ILE A 17 -4.14 1.87 10.11
C ILE A 17 -4.87 0.97 11.10
N GLY A 18 -5.52 1.54 12.10
CA GLY A 18 -6.30 0.75 13.06
C GLY A 18 -7.32 1.54 13.86
N SER A 19 -8.29 0.82 14.38
CA SER A 19 -9.22 1.23 15.43
C SER A 19 -8.69 0.82 16.81
N ASP A 20 -9.57 0.71 17.79
CA ASP A 20 -9.24 0.11 19.08
C ASP A 20 -9.27 -1.44 19.02
N ASP A 21 -9.99 -2.02 18.06
CA ASP A 21 -10.25 -3.44 17.94
C ASP A 21 -9.59 -4.11 16.73
N THR A 22 -9.37 -3.37 15.63
CA THR A 22 -8.87 -3.92 14.36
C THR A 22 -7.64 -3.16 13.88
N HIS A 23 -6.61 -3.91 13.51
CA HIS A 23 -5.30 -3.38 13.09
C HIS A 23 -4.89 -3.95 11.75
N ILE A 24 -4.53 -3.08 10.79
CA ILE A 24 -4.11 -3.48 9.45
C ILE A 24 -2.82 -2.78 9.03
N LEU A 25 -2.12 -3.41 8.10
CA LEU A 25 -1.05 -2.77 7.35
C LEU A 25 -1.52 -2.50 5.92
N VAL A 26 -1.13 -1.37 5.37
CA VAL A 26 -1.14 -1.11 3.92
C VAL A 26 0.30 -1.22 3.47
N ASP A 27 0.57 -2.20 2.64
CA ASP A 27 1.87 -2.67 2.18
C ASP A 27 2.81 -3.20 3.28
N ALA A 28 3.79 -3.99 2.85
CA ALA A 28 4.83 -4.60 3.68
C ALA A 28 6.19 -4.56 2.95
N GLY A 29 6.55 -3.39 2.42
CA GLY A 29 7.68 -3.19 1.53
C GLY A 29 9.05 -3.12 2.20
N ILE A 30 9.11 -3.13 3.52
CA ILE A 30 10.34 -3.16 4.31
C ILE A 30 10.53 -4.51 4.99
N SER A 31 11.74 -4.77 5.52
CA SER A 31 12.01 -6.04 6.20
C SER A 31 11.08 -6.27 7.40
N ASN A 32 10.71 -7.54 7.66
CA ASN A 32 9.89 -7.91 8.83
C ASN A 32 10.47 -7.34 10.15
N LYS A 33 11.80 -7.28 10.30
CA LYS A 33 12.44 -6.68 11.48
C LYS A 33 12.04 -5.21 11.64
N ARG A 34 12.06 -4.42 10.56
CA ARG A 34 11.68 -3.00 10.58
C ARG A 34 10.18 -2.82 10.81
N ILE A 35 9.34 -3.70 10.21
CA ILE A 35 7.89 -3.70 10.47
C ILE A 35 7.62 -3.92 11.95
N GLN A 36 8.25 -4.96 12.56
CA GLN A 36 8.09 -5.25 13.98
C GLN A 36 8.56 -4.10 14.89
N GLN A 37 9.67 -3.46 14.53
CA GLN A 37 10.15 -2.29 15.26
C GLN A 37 9.11 -1.16 15.23
N GLY A 38 8.59 -0.80 14.06
CA GLY A 38 7.57 0.25 13.92
C GLY A 38 6.26 -0.10 14.63
N LEU A 39 5.82 -1.36 14.60
CA LEU A 39 4.66 -1.82 15.37
C LEU A 39 4.91 -1.70 16.88
N ASN A 40 6.08 -2.11 17.37
CA ASN A 40 6.44 -2.01 18.79
C ASN A 40 6.46 -0.55 19.29
N GLU A 41 6.88 0.41 18.48
CA GLU A 41 6.87 1.84 18.80
C GLU A 41 5.44 2.38 19.04
N ILE A 42 4.44 1.69 18.49
CA ILE A 42 3.03 2.03 18.70
C ILE A 42 2.31 1.08 19.67
N GLY A 43 3.04 0.19 20.32
CA GLY A 43 2.52 -0.74 21.32
C GLY A 43 1.90 -2.03 20.75
N LEU A 44 2.17 -2.35 19.48
CA LEU A 44 1.60 -3.50 18.76
C LEU A 44 2.69 -4.46 18.28
N THR A 45 2.26 -5.64 17.85
CA THR A 45 3.09 -6.69 17.25
C THR A 45 2.42 -7.25 15.99
N GLY A 46 3.11 -8.11 15.25
CA GLY A 46 2.49 -8.81 14.11
C GLY A 46 1.31 -9.70 14.48
N ASN A 47 1.21 -10.16 15.74
CA ASN A 47 0.08 -10.96 16.21
C ASN A 47 -1.22 -10.16 16.34
N ASP A 48 -1.11 -8.85 16.43
CA ASP A 48 -2.28 -7.96 16.57
C ASP A 48 -2.87 -7.59 15.20
N MET A 49 -2.18 -7.92 14.10
CA MET A 49 -2.60 -7.57 12.75
C MET A 49 -3.73 -8.46 12.25
N SER A 50 -4.84 -7.86 11.87
CA SER A 50 -6.02 -8.50 11.30
C SER A 50 -5.92 -8.72 9.79
N GLY A 51 -5.04 -7.99 9.09
CA GLY A 51 -4.84 -8.11 7.65
C GLY A 51 -3.73 -7.21 7.12
N ILE A 52 -3.26 -7.55 5.92
CA ILE A 52 -2.33 -6.74 5.13
C ILE A 52 -3.02 -6.43 3.81
N LEU A 53 -3.23 -5.15 3.52
CA LEU A 53 -3.76 -4.68 2.24
C LEU A 53 -2.58 -4.36 1.33
N ILE A 54 -2.52 -4.94 0.14
CA ILE A 54 -1.45 -4.70 -0.83
C ILE A 54 -1.98 -3.79 -1.93
N THR A 55 -1.29 -2.69 -2.16
CA THR A 55 -1.60 -1.75 -3.23
C THR A 55 -1.25 -2.32 -4.59
N HIS A 56 -0.04 -2.87 -4.73
CA HIS A 56 0.48 -3.54 -5.92
C HIS A 56 1.73 -4.39 -5.60
N GLU A 57 2.23 -5.15 -6.58
CA GLU A 57 3.25 -6.19 -6.40
C GLU A 57 4.71 -5.72 -6.45
N HIS A 58 5.02 -4.46 -6.59
CA HIS A 58 6.40 -3.98 -6.62
C HIS A 58 7.15 -4.30 -5.33
N SER A 59 8.45 -4.55 -5.45
CA SER A 59 9.28 -5.08 -4.35
C SER A 59 9.33 -4.19 -3.10
N ASP A 60 9.22 -2.88 -3.28
CA ASP A 60 9.15 -1.89 -2.20
C ASP A 60 7.76 -1.79 -1.54
N HIS A 61 6.81 -2.61 -1.97
CA HIS A 61 5.50 -2.81 -1.35
C HIS A 61 5.32 -4.19 -0.73
N ILE A 62 6.07 -5.21 -1.19
CA ILE A 62 5.86 -6.59 -0.75
C ILE A 62 7.08 -7.28 -0.14
N LYS A 63 8.27 -6.68 -0.11
CA LYS A 63 9.54 -7.30 0.29
C LYS A 63 9.51 -8.06 1.62
N GLY A 64 8.80 -7.55 2.62
CA GLY A 64 8.66 -8.17 3.94
C GLY A 64 7.47 -9.12 4.07
N LEU A 65 6.56 -9.11 3.08
CA LEU A 65 5.27 -9.77 3.13
C LEU A 65 5.37 -11.26 3.42
N GLY A 66 6.23 -11.98 2.69
CA GLY A 66 6.33 -13.42 2.82
C GLY A 66 6.76 -13.87 4.22
N VAL A 67 7.72 -13.17 4.85
CA VAL A 67 8.16 -13.47 6.22
C VAL A 67 7.08 -13.10 7.24
N LEU A 68 6.46 -11.94 7.08
CA LEU A 68 5.42 -11.43 7.98
C LEU A 68 4.20 -12.36 7.98
N SER A 69 3.70 -12.70 6.80
CA SER A 69 2.53 -13.54 6.63
C SER A 69 2.74 -14.96 7.18
N ARG A 70 3.86 -15.63 6.83
CA ARG A 70 4.18 -16.97 7.37
C ARG A 70 4.33 -17.00 8.89
N LYS A 71 4.95 -15.96 9.46
CA LYS A 71 5.23 -15.94 10.90
C LYS A 71 3.97 -15.74 11.74
N TYR A 72 3.04 -14.93 11.26
CA TYR A 72 1.88 -14.51 12.03
C TYR A 72 0.53 -14.96 11.43
N HIS A 73 0.55 -15.66 10.29
CA HIS A 73 -0.63 -16.17 9.58
C HIS A 73 -1.65 -15.08 9.26
N ILE A 74 -1.15 -13.90 8.88
CA ILE A 74 -1.98 -12.72 8.59
C ILE A 74 -2.57 -12.84 7.19
N PRO A 75 -3.89 -12.69 7.01
CA PRO A 75 -4.52 -12.63 5.69
C PRO A 75 -4.01 -11.45 4.86
N VAL A 76 -3.84 -11.67 3.57
CA VAL A 76 -3.33 -10.70 2.60
C VAL A 76 -4.41 -10.40 1.57
N TYR A 77 -4.78 -9.14 1.45
CA TYR A 77 -5.81 -8.64 0.56
C TYR A 77 -5.17 -7.86 -0.59
N GLY A 78 -5.59 -8.10 -1.80
CA GLY A 78 -5.13 -7.39 -3.00
C GLY A 78 -6.00 -7.75 -4.19
N THR A 79 -5.84 -7.06 -5.32
CA THR A 79 -6.51 -7.45 -6.55
C THR A 79 -6.07 -8.84 -6.99
N ARG A 80 -6.90 -9.53 -7.76
CA ARG A 80 -6.60 -10.90 -8.22
C ARG A 80 -5.28 -10.95 -8.97
N GLU A 81 -5.00 -9.96 -9.78
CA GLU A 81 -3.81 -9.84 -10.62
C GLU A 81 -2.57 -9.60 -9.74
N THR A 82 -2.62 -8.66 -8.81
CA THR A 82 -1.56 -8.42 -7.83
C THR A 82 -1.25 -9.66 -6.98
N LEU A 83 -2.29 -10.36 -6.50
CA LEU A 83 -2.10 -11.60 -5.73
C LEU A 83 -1.52 -12.75 -6.58
N ALA A 84 -1.82 -12.80 -7.87
CA ALA A 84 -1.23 -13.78 -8.78
C ALA A 84 0.29 -13.55 -8.94
N GLU A 85 0.73 -12.30 -9.11
CA GLU A 85 2.15 -11.94 -9.16
C GLU A 85 2.86 -12.26 -7.83
N ILE A 86 2.23 -11.95 -6.70
CA ILE A 86 2.74 -12.30 -5.36
C ILE A 86 2.93 -13.82 -5.22
N ALA A 87 1.92 -14.61 -5.63
CA ALA A 87 1.96 -16.06 -5.53
C ALA A 87 3.03 -16.71 -6.44
N CYS A 88 3.43 -16.02 -7.52
CA CYS A 88 4.48 -16.44 -8.44
C CYS A 88 5.88 -15.92 -8.06
N SER A 89 5.96 -14.98 -7.10
CA SER A 89 7.22 -14.31 -6.73
C SER A 89 8.13 -15.22 -5.92
N SER A 90 9.25 -15.65 -6.51
CA SER A 90 10.27 -16.45 -5.82
C SER A 90 10.98 -15.68 -4.68
N SER A 91 10.98 -14.35 -4.73
CA SER A 91 11.64 -13.49 -3.73
C SER A 91 10.96 -13.51 -2.37
N LEU A 92 9.67 -13.87 -2.31
CA LEU A 92 8.88 -13.95 -1.08
C LEU A 92 9.02 -15.31 -0.36
N GLY A 93 9.65 -16.31 -1.02
CA GLY A 93 9.71 -17.69 -0.56
C GLY A 93 8.37 -18.41 -0.69
N GLU A 94 8.23 -19.56 -0.05
CA GLU A 94 6.96 -20.27 -0.04
C GLU A 94 5.88 -19.40 0.63
N PHE A 95 4.76 -19.23 -0.07
CA PHE A 95 3.64 -18.42 0.38
C PHE A 95 2.41 -19.32 0.58
N ASP A 96 1.76 -19.20 1.73
CA ASP A 96 0.49 -19.89 1.97
C ASP A 96 -0.62 -19.20 1.17
N LYS A 97 -1.05 -19.87 0.10
CA LYS A 97 -2.08 -19.33 -0.81
C LYS A 97 -3.46 -19.20 -0.17
N GLU A 98 -3.71 -19.92 0.92
CA GLU A 98 -4.98 -19.82 1.67
C GLU A 98 -5.11 -18.46 2.38
N LEU A 99 -3.99 -17.78 2.63
CA LEU A 99 -3.98 -16.43 3.20
C LEU A 99 -4.29 -15.33 2.15
N LEU A 100 -4.27 -15.65 0.86
CA LEU A 100 -4.53 -14.68 -0.21
C LEU A 100 -6.04 -14.50 -0.41
N THR A 101 -6.52 -13.30 -0.14
CA THR A 101 -7.94 -12.92 -0.27
C THR A 101 -8.09 -11.88 -1.39
N PRO A 102 -8.65 -12.24 -2.55
CA PRO A 102 -8.84 -11.31 -3.64
C PRO A 102 -9.93 -10.28 -3.32
N ILE A 103 -9.64 -9.02 -3.64
CA ILE A 103 -10.59 -7.90 -3.60
C ILE A 103 -10.81 -7.34 -5.01
N CYS A 104 -11.88 -6.58 -5.17
CA CYS A 104 -12.17 -5.87 -6.42
C CYS A 104 -12.13 -4.36 -6.17
N PRO A 105 -11.55 -3.56 -7.08
CA PRO A 105 -11.67 -2.10 -7.02
C PRO A 105 -13.14 -1.68 -6.96
N ASP A 106 -13.44 -0.61 -6.24
CA ASP A 106 -14.77 -0.04 -6.00
C ASP A 106 -15.80 -0.96 -5.31
N VAL A 107 -15.36 -2.11 -4.82
CA VAL A 107 -16.20 -2.99 -4.00
C VAL A 107 -15.73 -2.92 -2.55
N ASP A 108 -16.52 -2.25 -1.73
CA ASP A 108 -16.25 -2.07 -0.31
C ASP A 108 -16.32 -3.41 0.46
N PHE A 109 -15.48 -3.59 1.45
CA PHE A 109 -15.54 -4.74 2.34
C PHE A 109 -15.24 -4.36 3.80
N MET A 110 -15.65 -5.23 4.73
CA MET A 110 -15.37 -5.05 6.15
C MET A 110 -14.18 -5.91 6.57
N LEU A 111 -13.28 -5.33 7.35
CA LEU A 111 -12.23 -6.04 8.06
C LEU A 111 -12.36 -5.65 9.54
N GLY A 112 -12.98 -6.54 10.33
CA GLY A 112 -13.41 -6.19 11.67
C GLY A 112 -14.39 -5.01 11.64
N ASP A 113 -14.08 -3.95 12.36
CA ASP A 113 -14.85 -2.70 12.40
C ASP A 113 -14.38 -1.63 11.38
N LEU A 114 -13.35 -1.96 10.59
CA LEU A 114 -12.86 -1.10 9.53
C LEU A 114 -13.65 -1.34 8.23
N HIS A 115 -14.19 -0.29 7.66
CA HIS A 115 -14.80 -0.29 6.35
C HIS A 115 -13.75 0.13 5.32
N VAL A 116 -13.37 -0.79 4.45
CA VAL A 116 -12.28 -0.63 3.47
C VAL A 116 -12.86 -0.48 2.07
N LYS A 117 -12.48 0.57 1.36
CA LYS A 117 -12.77 0.80 -0.04
C LYS A 117 -11.47 0.80 -0.85
N PRO A 118 -11.18 -0.24 -1.63
CA PRO A 118 -10.14 -0.17 -2.67
C PRO A 118 -10.64 0.66 -3.85
N PHE A 119 -9.78 1.43 -4.49
CA PHE A 119 -10.09 2.13 -5.73
C PHE A 119 -8.88 2.11 -6.67
N SER A 120 -9.13 2.04 -7.98
CA SER A 120 -8.08 1.92 -9.00
C SER A 120 -7.21 3.15 -9.06
N ILE A 121 -5.91 2.96 -9.34
CA ILE A 121 -4.95 4.02 -9.62
C ILE A 121 -4.16 3.70 -10.89
N ASP A 122 -3.62 4.72 -11.55
CA ASP A 122 -2.76 4.55 -12.73
C ASP A 122 -1.30 4.37 -12.31
N HIS A 123 -0.81 3.13 -12.41
CA HIS A 123 0.58 2.77 -12.17
C HIS A 123 1.01 1.58 -13.01
N ASP A 124 2.31 1.38 -13.24
CA ASP A 124 2.87 0.30 -14.05
C ASP A 124 2.95 -1.05 -13.29
N ALA A 125 1.81 -1.50 -12.79
CA ALA A 125 1.63 -2.74 -12.04
C ALA A 125 0.44 -3.56 -12.61
N ALA A 126 0.24 -4.78 -12.11
CA ALA A 126 -0.74 -5.73 -12.68
C ALA A 126 -2.19 -5.23 -12.57
N ASN A 127 -2.60 -4.74 -11.41
CA ASN A 127 -3.90 -4.08 -11.19
C ASN A 127 -3.84 -3.27 -9.87
N PRO A 128 -3.18 -2.10 -9.91
CA PRO A 128 -2.87 -1.34 -8.71
C PRO A 128 -4.09 -0.63 -8.12
N VAL A 129 -4.14 -0.55 -6.80
CA VAL A 129 -5.21 0.12 -6.04
C VAL A 129 -4.65 0.99 -4.92
N ALA A 130 -5.39 2.04 -4.61
CA ALA A 130 -5.28 2.77 -3.36
C ALA A 130 -6.40 2.34 -2.40
N TYR A 131 -6.28 2.70 -1.13
CA TYR A 131 -7.24 2.30 -0.11
C TYR A 131 -7.76 3.49 0.67
N ARG A 132 -9.10 3.57 0.79
CA ARG A 132 -9.79 4.42 1.74
C ARG A 132 -10.35 3.57 2.87
N VAL A 133 -10.08 3.95 4.12
CA VAL A 133 -10.51 3.22 5.31
C VAL A 133 -11.34 4.13 6.20
N ARG A 134 -12.50 3.65 6.64
CA ARG A 134 -13.43 4.39 7.50
C ARG A 134 -13.72 3.60 8.78
N CYS A 135 -13.79 4.29 9.90
CA CYS A 135 -14.21 3.74 11.19
C CYS A 135 -14.59 4.87 12.16
N GLY A 136 -15.67 4.69 12.92
CA GLY A 136 -16.07 5.63 13.97
C GLY A 136 -16.31 7.07 13.49
N GLY A 137 -16.80 7.27 12.26
CA GLY A 137 -17.00 8.58 11.65
C GLY A 137 -15.73 9.25 11.13
N LYS A 138 -14.58 8.58 11.21
CA LYS A 138 -13.30 9.01 10.65
C LYS A 138 -12.99 8.30 9.32
N SER A 139 -12.29 9.00 8.43
CA SER A 139 -11.92 8.50 7.12
C SER A 139 -10.47 8.85 6.79
N VAL A 140 -9.66 7.86 6.43
CA VAL A 140 -8.28 8.05 6.00
C VAL A 140 -8.04 7.36 4.66
N ALA A 141 -7.02 7.79 3.91
CA ALA A 141 -6.63 7.10 2.69
C ALA A 141 -5.10 7.00 2.54
N VAL A 142 -4.68 5.96 1.83
CA VAL A 142 -3.31 5.75 1.36
C VAL A 142 -3.38 5.65 -0.16
N ALA A 143 -2.74 6.58 -0.85
CA ALA A 143 -2.68 6.68 -2.30
C ALA A 143 -1.23 7.00 -2.71
N THR A 144 -0.45 5.95 -2.90
CA THR A 144 0.95 5.97 -3.30
C THR A 144 1.10 5.40 -4.70
N ASP A 145 2.17 5.75 -5.37
CA ASP A 145 2.54 5.24 -6.69
C ASP A 145 1.43 5.39 -7.74
N MET A 146 1.08 6.64 -8.03
CA MET A 146 0.19 6.94 -9.15
C MET A 146 0.81 8.02 -10.05
N GLY A 147 0.78 7.78 -11.35
CA GLY A 147 1.35 8.70 -12.34
C GLY A 147 0.35 9.75 -12.82
N HIS A 148 -0.94 9.51 -12.63
CA HIS A 148 -2.02 10.39 -13.06
C HIS A 148 -3.16 10.41 -12.04
N PHE A 149 -3.92 11.50 -12.00
CA PHE A 149 -5.17 11.59 -11.23
C PHE A 149 -6.24 12.31 -12.04
N ASP A 150 -7.46 11.90 -11.86
CA ASP A 150 -8.65 12.45 -12.50
C ASP A 150 -9.75 12.76 -11.47
N GLN A 151 -10.95 13.07 -11.94
CA GLN A 151 -12.09 13.35 -11.06
C GLN A 151 -12.47 12.14 -10.19
N TYR A 152 -12.30 10.91 -10.70
CA TYR A 152 -12.55 9.68 -9.95
C TYR A 152 -11.61 9.56 -8.73
N ILE A 153 -10.31 9.82 -8.90
CA ILE A 153 -9.34 9.83 -7.80
C ILE A 153 -9.69 10.94 -6.80
N ILE A 154 -9.97 12.15 -7.30
CA ILE A 154 -10.36 13.30 -6.45
C ILE A 154 -11.58 12.95 -5.60
N ASP A 155 -12.62 12.35 -6.18
CA ASP A 155 -13.85 11.98 -5.48
C ASP A 155 -13.60 10.91 -4.39
N ASN A 156 -12.67 9.97 -4.63
CA ASN A 156 -12.26 8.99 -3.63
C ASN A 156 -11.43 9.59 -2.49
N LEU A 157 -10.75 10.71 -2.72
CA LEU A 157 -9.90 11.38 -1.74
C LEU A 157 -10.58 12.56 -1.02
N GLN A 158 -11.83 12.89 -1.35
CA GLN A 158 -12.56 13.96 -0.67
C GLN A 158 -13.06 13.57 0.72
N GLY A 159 -13.13 14.56 1.63
CA GLY A 159 -13.72 14.39 2.95
C GLY A 159 -12.95 13.46 3.89
N LEU A 160 -11.62 13.40 3.74
CA LEU A 160 -10.73 12.63 4.59
C LEU A 160 -10.30 13.42 5.82
N ASP A 161 -10.10 12.73 6.95
CA ASP A 161 -9.45 13.28 8.15
C ASP A 161 -7.92 13.24 8.02
N ALA A 162 -7.37 12.24 7.27
CA ALA A 162 -5.94 12.15 6.93
C ALA A 162 -5.73 11.46 5.59
N LEU A 163 -4.68 11.87 4.89
CA LEU A 163 -4.27 11.33 3.59
C LEU A 163 -2.75 11.13 3.58
N LEU A 164 -2.30 9.94 3.19
CA LEU A 164 -0.95 9.72 2.70
C LEU A 164 -1.01 9.73 1.18
N LEU A 165 -0.55 10.81 0.58
CA LEU A 165 -0.52 11.01 -0.87
C LEU A 165 0.92 10.94 -1.34
N GLU A 166 1.15 10.40 -2.53
CA GLU A 166 2.44 10.43 -3.18
C GLU A 166 2.94 11.86 -3.44
N SER A 167 4.23 12.04 -3.29
CA SER A 167 4.98 13.24 -3.65
C SER A 167 6.41 12.77 -3.94
N ASN A 168 6.62 12.26 -5.17
CA ASN A 168 7.78 11.42 -5.48
C ASN A 168 9.02 12.23 -5.85
N HIS A 169 8.88 13.27 -6.69
CA HIS A 169 10.03 13.95 -7.27
C HIS A 169 9.77 15.43 -7.56
N ASP A 170 10.83 16.22 -7.49
CA ASP A 170 10.89 17.54 -8.12
C ASP A 170 11.20 17.36 -9.61
N VAL A 171 10.38 17.96 -10.48
CA VAL A 171 10.46 17.80 -11.94
C VAL A 171 11.81 18.28 -12.47
N ASN A 172 12.32 19.43 -12.01
CA ASN A 172 13.57 20.02 -12.48
C ASN A 172 14.77 19.18 -12.02
N MET A 173 14.75 18.72 -10.76
CA MET A 173 15.81 17.83 -10.22
C MET A 173 15.82 16.49 -10.95
N LEU A 174 14.66 15.91 -11.25
CA LEU A 174 14.57 14.67 -12.02
C LEU A 174 15.13 14.87 -13.44
N GLN A 175 14.75 15.95 -14.12
CA GLN A 175 15.21 16.24 -15.48
C GLN A 175 16.72 16.50 -15.54
N ALA A 176 17.27 17.27 -14.62
CA ALA A 176 18.71 17.57 -14.53
C ALA A 176 19.54 16.43 -13.94
N GLY A 177 18.93 15.50 -13.20
CA GLY A 177 19.59 14.44 -12.46
C GLY A 177 20.25 13.36 -13.35
N PRO A 178 21.05 12.45 -12.76
CA PRO A 178 21.86 11.47 -13.49
C PRO A 178 21.09 10.27 -14.03
N TYR A 179 19.78 10.18 -13.78
CA TYR A 179 18.99 9.03 -14.23
C TYR A 179 18.97 8.91 -15.78
N PRO A 180 19.03 7.68 -16.31
CA PRO A 180 18.89 7.43 -17.75
C PRO A 180 17.56 7.97 -18.27
N TYR A 181 17.55 8.40 -19.53
CA TYR A 181 16.37 9.04 -20.15
C TYR A 181 15.10 8.16 -20.09
N TYR A 182 15.23 6.84 -20.31
CA TYR A 182 14.10 5.92 -20.23
C TYR A 182 13.45 5.88 -18.82
N LEU A 183 14.28 5.98 -17.76
CA LEU A 183 13.79 6.01 -16.38
C LEU A 183 13.09 7.33 -16.06
N LYS A 184 13.64 8.45 -16.51
CA LYS A 184 12.97 9.76 -16.38
C LYS A 184 11.61 9.76 -17.06
N ARG A 185 11.52 9.19 -18.28
CA ARG A 185 10.24 9.06 -19.00
C ARG A 185 9.25 8.15 -18.29
N ARG A 186 9.71 7.05 -17.68
CA ARG A 186 8.87 6.16 -16.88
C ARG A 186 8.30 6.90 -15.68
N ILE A 187 9.15 7.62 -14.93
CA ILE A 187 8.73 8.37 -13.74
C ILE A 187 7.72 9.47 -14.09
N LEU A 188 7.93 10.21 -15.18
CA LEU A 188 7.08 11.34 -15.61
C LEU A 188 5.84 10.90 -16.41
N GLY A 189 5.68 9.63 -16.73
CA GLY A 189 4.56 9.12 -17.51
C GLY A 189 3.28 8.93 -16.69
N ASP A 190 2.14 8.78 -17.37
CA ASP A 190 0.82 8.62 -16.73
C ASP A 190 0.72 7.37 -15.82
N HIS A 191 1.59 6.38 -16.01
CA HIS A 191 1.72 5.21 -15.15
C HIS A 191 2.98 5.26 -14.28
N GLY A 192 3.59 6.43 -14.14
CA GLY A 192 4.77 6.65 -13.31
C GLY A 192 4.40 7.12 -11.90
N HIS A 193 4.83 8.33 -11.58
CA HIS A 193 4.68 8.88 -10.22
C HIS A 193 4.32 10.37 -10.26
N LEU A 194 3.50 10.82 -9.32
CA LEU A 194 3.18 12.23 -9.13
C LEU A 194 4.40 13.02 -8.66
N SER A 195 4.53 14.23 -9.19
CA SER A 195 5.55 15.20 -8.76
C SER A 195 5.17 15.83 -7.40
N ASN A 196 6.08 16.64 -6.89
CA ASN A 196 5.86 17.44 -5.68
C ASN A 196 5.04 18.73 -5.97
N GLU A 197 4.66 18.96 -7.24
CA GLU A 197 3.96 20.16 -7.72
C GLU A 197 2.51 19.88 -8.06
#